data_6ca4f953a0252bd25da9f3f75aae8d4e
#
_entry.id   6ca4f953a0252bd25da9f3f75aae8d4e
#
_cell.length_a   1.000
_cell.length_b   1.000
_cell.length_c   1.000
_cell.angle_alpha   90.00
_cell.angle_beta   90.00
_cell.angle_gamma   90.00
#
_symmetry.space_group_name_H-M   'P 1'
#
loop_
_entity.id
_entity.type
_entity.pdbx_description
1 polymer ?
#
loop_
_entity_poly.entity_id
_entity_poly.type
_entity_poly.pdbx_seq_one_letter_code
_entity_poly.pdbx_strand_id
1 'polypeptide(L)'
;MTQSANMVTFPHGTNNSIWIGAYSEACLSRKNPGTINVYQRVLRDFLLWLDSRSGHSSFHLDQLTRTTVEMYITSLEEAGYSVSHRTRVKSVISNFCQWLIDEHGFLKRNPARGLEVPPQQVLAPRILSEEQRSILRTVVEQAEDLRGEALFALGYWAGCRVSDIAHLLREHTHVGAKIGWLHVGHKGGKLRDIDLLNQARRPLFEYLQHGGRDPESIYVFTSQRNQQLTEAGIHHWFRSMRRQATKDQWEKIADLSFHDLRHDFAHRAREAGWTLEEVAYYLGHVTKKGTPAIQTTVRYTQVSREQVKEKLKRIKG
;
A
#
# COMPACT_ATOMS: atom_id res chain seq x y z
N MET A 1 34.04 6.35 29.27
CA MET A 1 33.99 4.90 29.16
C MET A 1 33.35 4.57 27.85
N THR A 2 34.16 4.31 26.84
CA THR A 2 33.78 3.96 25.48
C THR A 2 33.34 2.49 25.45
N GLN A 3 32.07 2.22 25.25
CA GLN A 3 31.58 0.86 24.99
C GLN A 3 32.19 0.38 23.67
N SER A 4 33.09 -0.62 23.77
CA SER A 4 33.59 -1.37 22.62
C SER A 4 32.40 -1.99 21.91
N ALA A 5 32.11 -1.54 20.68
CA ALA A 5 31.19 -2.23 19.78
C ALA A 5 31.75 -3.65 19.57
N ASN A 6 31.00 -4.65 19.97
CA ASN A 6 31.30 -6.04 19.65
C ASN A 6 31.26 -6.16 18.12
N MET A 7 32.44 -6.19 17.52
CA MET A 7 32.62 -6.48 16.11
C MET A 7 32.22 -7.92 15.89
N VAL A 8 31.00 -8.14 15.38
CA VAL A 8 30.55 -9.46 14.97
C VAL A 8 31.37 -9.84 13.73
N THR A 9 32.39 -10.67 13.93
CA THR A 9 33.17 -11.26 12.85
C THR A 9 32.33 -12.37 12.21
N PHE A 10 31.78 -12.12 11.03
CA PHE A 10 31.11 -13.16 10.24
C PHE A 10 32.17 -14.00 9.51
N PRO A 11 32.25 -15.31 9.72
CA PRO A 11 33.19 -16.18 9.01
C PRO A 11 32.88 -16.21 7.51
N HIS A 12 33.90 -16.37 6.68
CA HIS A 12 33.70 -16.68 5.24
C HIS A 12 32.84 -17.93 5.11
N GLY A 13 31.78 -17.85 4.28
CA GLY A 13 30.83 -18.96 4.11
C GLY A 13 29.63 -18.96 5.07
N THR A 14 29.35 -17.82 5.71
CA THR A 14 28.19 -17.68 6.60
C THR A 14 26.88 -17.83 5.84
N ASN A 15 25.95 -18.64 6.37
CA ASN A 15 24.65 -18.87 5.79
C ASN A 15 23.87 -17.55 5.56
N ASN A 16 23.22 -17.41 4.40
CA ASN A 16 22.42 -16.24 4.03
C ASN A 16 21.42 -15.81 5.10
N SER A 17 20.86 -16.76 5.86
CA SER A 17 19.92 -16.47 6.94
C SER A 17 20.54 -15.67 8.09
N ILE A 18 21.82 -15.85 8.36
CA ILE A 18 22.54 -15.12 9.42
C ILE A 18 22.71 -13.65 9.02
N TRP A 19 23.08 -13.38 7.78
CA TRP A 19 23.19 -12.01 7.26
C TRP A 19 21.86 -11.26 7.29
N ILE A 20 20.78 -11.93 6.85
CA ILE A 20 19.45 -11.36 6.84
C ILE A 20 18.95 -11.14 8.27
N GLY A 21 19.24 -12.09 9.19
CA GLY A 21 18.90 -11.98 10.62
C GLY A 21 19.57 -10.78 11.27
N ALA A 22 20.90 -10.67 11.14
CA ALA A 22 21.68 -9.56 11.71
C ALA A 22 21.23 -8.19 11.18
N TYR A 23 21.03 -8.08 9.88
CA TYR A 23 20.48 -6.85 9.28
C TYR A 23 19.08 -6.52 9.78
N SER A 24 18.22 -7.55 9.92
CA SER A 24 16.85 -7.34 10.41
C SER A 24 16.84 -6.85 11.85
N GLU A 25 17.67 -7.39 12.71
CA GLU A 25 17.81 -6.97 14.09
C GLU A 25 18.34 -5.54 14.19
N ALA A 26 19.43 -5.22 13.48
CA ALA A 26 20.07 -3.92 13.51
C ALA A 26 19.21 -2.80 12.88
N CYS A 27 18.62 -3.05 11.71
CA CYS A 27 18.04 -1.99 10.88
C CYS A 27 16.51 -2.04 10.75
N LEU A 28 15.89 -3.19 10.98
CA LEU A 28 14.47 -3.38 10.71
C LEU A 28 13.61 -3.51 11.97
N SER A 29 14.19 -3.66 13.16
CA SER A 29 13.48 -3.90 14.43
C SER A 29 12.38 -2.88 14.72
N ARG A 30 12.55 -1.62 14.29
CA ARG A 30 11.57 -0.53 14.47
C ARG A 30 10.61 -0.36 13.28
N LYS A 31 10.68 -1.22 12.28
CA LYS A 31 9.80 -1.14 11.10
C LYS A 31 8.55 -2.00 11.29
N ASN A 32 7.52 -1.67 10.52
CA ASN A 32 6.30 -2.47 10.47
C ASN A 32 6.60 -3.91 9.98
N PRO A 33 5.98 -4.95 10.57
CA PRO A 33 6.19 -6.36 10.21
C PRO A 33 6.07 -6.65 8.70
N GLY A 34 5.10 -6.04 8.01
CA GLY A 34 4.96 -6.17 6.56
C GLY A 34 6.17 -5.63 5.78
N THR A 35 6.80 -4.56 6.28
CA THR A 35 8.03 -4.01 5.70
C THR A 35 9.21 -4.95 5.95
N ILE A 36 9.34 -5.49 7.17
CA ILE A 36 10.37 -6.46 7.54
C ILE A 36 10.31 -7.66 6.60
N ASN A 37 9.12 -8.26 6.45
CA ASN A 37 8.91 -9.42 5.57
C ASN A 37 9.30 -9.14 4.11
N VAL A 38 8.98 -7.95 3.59
CA VAL A 38 9.38 -7.55 2.23
C VAL A 38 10.89 -7.45 2.10
N TYR A 39 11.57 -6.82 3.06
CA TYR A 39 13.02 -6.67 3.04
C TYR A 39 13.72 -8.03 3.12
N GLN A 40 13.30 -8.88 4.06
CA GLN A 40 13.86 -10.22 4.22
C GLN A 40 13.68 -11.09 2.98
N ARG A 41 12.50 -11.04 2.35
CA ARG A 41 12.23 -11.77 1.11
C ARG A 41 13.13 -11.30 -0.02
N VAL A 42 13.21 -9.98 -0.25
CA VAL A 42 14.06 -9.42 -1.31
C VAL A 42 15.52 -9.78 -1.10
N LEU A 43 16.03 -9.70 0.13
CA LEU A 43 17.42 -10.07 0.42
C LEU A 43 17.65 -11.56 0.25
N ARG A 44 16.72 -12.40 0.68
CA ARG A 44 16.80 -13.85 0.48
C ARG A 44 16.87 -14.20 -1.01
N ASP A 45 15.97 -13.64 -1.82
CA ASP A 45 15.91 -13.88 -3.25
C ASP A 45 17.22 -13.43 -3.94
N PHE A 46 17.73 -12.27 -3.56
CA PHE A 46 18.99 -11.73 -4.08
C PHE A 46 20.21 -12.58 -3.70
N LEU A 47 20.35 -12.96 -2.44
CA LEU A 47 21.48 -13.76 -1.97
C LEU A 47 21.46 -15.18 -2.55
N LEU A 48 20.27 -15.79 -2.69
CA LEU A 48 20.12 -17.09 -3.37
C LEU A 48 20.49 -16.99 -4.87
N TRP A 49 20.13 -15.88 -5.52
CA TRP A 49 20.51 -15.66 -6.91
C TRP A 49 22.04 -15.50 -7.06
N LEU A 50 22.71 -14.82 -6.12
CA LEU A 50 24.17 -14.72 -6.09
C LEU A 50 24.82 -16.12 -5.92
N ASP A 51 24.35 -16.92 -4.97
CA ASP A 51 24.83 -18.27 -4.74
C ASP A 51 24.72 -19.15 -5.99
N SER A 52 23.60 -19.07 -6.72
CA SER A 52 23.36 -19.87 -7.93
C SER A 52 24.33 -19.57 -9.07
N ARG A 53 24.98 -18.41 -9.07
CA ARG A 53 25.88 -17.96 -10.15
C ARG A 53 27.36 -18.10 -9.85
N SER A 54 27.72 -18.15 -8.58
CA SER A 54 29.13 -18.09 -8.16
C SER A 54 29.82 -19.45 -8.10
N GLY A 55 29.10 -20.55 -8.26
CA GLY A 55 29.65 -21.90 -8.05
C GLY A 55 30.08 -22.16 -6.60
N HIS A 56 29.84 -21.22 -5.69
CA HIS A 56 30.07 -21.36 -4.26
C HIS A 56 28.78 -21.79 -3.56
N SER A 57 28.91 -22.56 -2.50
CA SER A 57 27.76 -23.06 -1.73
C SER A 57 27.18 -22.03 -0.75
N SER A 58 27.76 -20.82 -0.68
CA SER A 58 27.35 -19.77 0.24
C SER A 58 27.76 -18.38 -0.25
N PHE A 59 27.03 -17.36 0.19
CA PHE A 59 27.27 -15.97 -0.10
C PHE A 59 28.64 -15.47 0.44
N HIS A 60 29.36 -14.76 -0.42
CA HIS A 60 30.61 -14.06 -0.10
C HIS A 60 30.48 -12.56 -0.39
N LEU A 61 31.06 -11.72 0.47
CA LEU A 61 30.98 -10.27 0.37
C LEU A 61 31.63 -9.68 -0.90
N ASP A 62 32.64 -10.34 -1.44
CA ASP A 62 33.32 -9.97 -2.69
C ASP A 62 32.40 -10.11 -3.93
N GLN A 63 31.33 -10.87 -3.82
CA GLN A 63 30.29 -10.97 -4.85
C GLN A 63 29.41 -9.71 -4.95
N LEU A 64 29.38 -8.87 -3.89
CA LEU A 64 28.63 -7.62 -3.87
C LEU A 64 29.33 -6.52 -4.67
N THR A 65 29.33 -6.66 -5.97
CA THR A 65 29.85 -5.66 -6.91
C THR A 65 28.72 -4.90 -7.60
N ARG A 66 29.07 -3.75 -8.19
CA ARG A 66 28.11 -2.99 -9.01
C ARG A 66 27.55 -3.86 -10.13
N THR A 67 28.41 -4.60 -10.81
CA THR A 67 28.03 -5.48 -11.92
C THR A 67 27.04 -6.56 -11.49
N THR A 68 27.25 -7.21 -10.34
CA THR A 68 26.33 -8.25 -9.87
C THR A 68 24.98 -7.70 -9.48
N VAL A 69 24.92 -6.51 -8.85
CA VAL A 69 23.62 -5.87 -8.54
C VAL A 69 22.90 -5.47 -9.83
N GLU A 70 23.63 -4.93 -10.81
CA GLU A 70 23.08 -4.55 -12.12
C GLU A 70 22.53 -5.78 -12.86
N MET A 71 23.30 -6.87 -12.94
CA MET A 71 22.85 -8.14 -13.53
C MET A 71 21.58 -8.70 -12.85
N TYR A 72 21.49 -8.59 -11.52
CA TYR A 72 20.28 -9.02 -10.81
C TYR A 72 19.07 -8.15 -11.16
N ILE A 73 19.22 -6.82 -11.20
CA ILE A 73 18.14 -5.91 -11.60
C ILE A 73 17.70 -6.16 -13.06
N THR A 74 18.65 -6.46 -13.96
CA THR A 74 18.36 -6.83 -15.34
C THR A 74 17.63 -8.18 -15.43
N SER A 75 18.05 -9.18 -14.65
CA SER A 75 17.33 -10.47 -14.64
C SER A 75 15.89 -10.35 -14.17
N LEU A 76 15.59 -9.41 -13.27
CA LEU A 76 14.21 -9.10 -12.88
C LEU A 76 13.42 -8.43 -14.02
N GLU A 77 14.09 -7.64 -14.86
CA GLU A 77 13.47 -7.05 -16.07
C GLU A 77 13.11 -8.14 -17.09
N GLU A 78 14.04 -9.02 -17.38
CA GLU A 78 13.85 -10.17 -18.25
C GLU A 78 12.73 -11.10 -17.75
N ALA A 79 12.58 -11.24 -16.41
CA ALA A 79 11.48 -11.95 -15.79
C ALA A 79 10.14 -11.17 -15.77
N GLY A 80 10.07 -9.99 -16.37
CA GLY A 80 8.85 -9.19 -16.52
C GLY A 80 8.44 -8.39 -15.27
N TYR A 81 9.32 -8.23 -14.29
CA TYR A 81 8.99 -7.42 -13.11
C TYR A 81 8.93 -5.93 -13.44
N SER A 82 7.93 -5.25 -12.87
CA SER A 82 7.69 -3.83 -13.08
C SER A 82 8.87 -2.96 -12.61
N VAL A 83 9.03 -1.79 -13.20
CA VAL A 83 10.02 -0.78 -12.79
C VAL A 83 9.89 -0.44 -11.30
N SER A 84 8.67 -0.29 -10.77
CA SER A 84 8.43 -0.07 -9.34
C SER A 84 8.98 -1.19 -8.45
N HIS A 85 8.82 -2.44 -8.87
CA HIS A 85 9.35 -3.59 -8.15
C HIS A 85 10.88 -3.56 -8.17
N ARG A 86 11.49 -3.38 -9.33
CA ARG A 86 12.96 -3.30 -9.52
C ARG A 86 13.57 -2.15 -8.71
N THR A 87 12.93 -0.98 -8.71
CA THR A 87 13.35 0.17 -7.88
C THR A 87 13.30 -0.14 -6.39
N ARG A 88 12.25 -0.84 -5.93
CA ARG A 88 12.14 -1.28 -4.54
C ARG A 88 13.23 -2.28 -4.18
N VAL A 89 13.47 -3.28 -5.03
CA VAL A 89 14.53 -4.27 -4.84
C VAL A 89 15.89 -3.60 -4.75
N LYS A 90 16.22 -2.71 -5.70
CA LYS A 90 17.44 -1.90 -5.65
C LYS A 90 17.59 -1.13 -4.33
N SER A 91 16.50 -0.51 -3.86
CA SER A 91 16.53 0.26 -2.60
C SER A 91 16.80 -0.62 -1.40
N VAL A 92 16.23 -1.84 -1.34
CA VAL A 92 16.48 -2.80 -0.26
C VAL A 92 17.92 -3.28 -0.28
N ILE A 93 18.46 -3.64 -1.44
CA ILE A 93 19.86 -4.05 -1.62
C ILE A 93 20.80 -2.89 -1.22
N SER A 94 20.49 -1.67 -1.66
CA SER A 94 21.29 -0.48 -1.30
C SER A 94 21.32 -0.24 0.21
N ASN A 95 20.20 -0.39 0.91
CA ASN A 95 20.13 -0.23 2.36
C ASN A 95 20.94 -1.32 3.08
N PHE A 96 20.87 -2.56 2.61
CA PHE A 96 21.68 -3.66 3.13
C PHE A 96 23.18 -3.42 2.92
N CYS A 97 23.60 -3.03 1.72
CA CYS A 97 24.98 -2.68 1.44
C CYS A 97 25.47 -1.48 2.26
N GLN A 98 24.61 -0.49 2.50
CA GLN A 98 24.96 0.66 3.35
C GLN A 98 25.20 0.22 4.80
N TRP A 99 24.38 -0.68 5.33
CA TRP A 99 24.60 -1.27 6.66
C TRP A 99 25.92 -2.02 6.75
N LEU A 100 26.30 -2.80 5.72
CA LEU A 100 27.59 -3.46 5.65
C LEU A 100 28.78 -2.49 5.66
N ILE A 101 28.61 -1.28 5.14
CA ILE A 101 29.61 -0.22 5.17
C ILE A 101 29.68 0.41 6.55
N ASP A 102 28.53 0.86 7.08
CA ASP A 102 28.45 1.72 8.26
C ASP A 102 28.77 0.97 9.55
N GLU A 103 28.27 -0.28 9.68
CA GLU A 103 28.42 -1.07 10.91
C GLU A 103 29.63 -1.99 10.90
N HIS A 104 30.09 -2.43 9.73
CA HIS A 104 31.11 -3.48 9.63
C HIS A 104 32.33 -3.09 8.80
N GLY A 105 32.25 -2.04 8.00
CA GLY A 105 33.38 -1.66 7.11
C GLY A 105 33.72 -2.69 6.03
N PHE A 106 32.80 -3.64 5.76
CA PHE A 106 33.04 -4.75 4.83
C PHE A 106 33.07 -4.32 3.36
N LEU A 107 32.46 -3.21 3.03
CA LEU A 107 32.45 -2.64 1.69
C LEU A 107 33.00 -1.21 1.73
N LYS A 108 33.79 -0.85 0.72
CA LYS A 108 34.34 0.53 0.55
C LYS A 108 33.29 1.47 -0.07
N ARG A 109 32.39 0.95 -0.87
CA ARG A 109 31.34 1.70 -1.59
C ARG A 109 30.08 0.88 -1.67
N ASN A 110 28.96 1.56 -1.70
CA ASN A 110 27.67 0.92 -1.91
C ASN A 110 27.50 0.56 -3.41
N PRO A 111 27.50 -0.74 -3.77
CA PRO A 111 27.45 -1.17 -5.16
C PRO A 111 26.11 -0.86 -5.85
N ALA A 112 25.02 -0.70 -5.10
CA ALA A 112 23.71 -0.36 -5.62
C ALA A 112 23.50 1.16 -5.80
N ARG A 113 24.40 2.00 -5.24
CA ARG A 113 24.29 3.45 -5.34
C ARG A 113 24.63 3.92 -6.76
N GLY A 114 23.79 4.80 -7.32
CA GLY A 114 24.00 5.33 -8.68
C GLY A 114 23.66 4.34 -9.81
N LEU A 115 23.11 3.14 -9.51
CA LEU A 115 22.48 2.32 -10.55
C LEU A 115 21.18 2.99 -10.99
N GLU A 116 20.99 3.10 -12.28
CA GLU A 116 19.76 3.62 -12.85
C GLU A 116 18.79 2.47 -13.12
N VAL A 117 17.59 2.60 -12.60
CA VAL A 117 16.43 1.83 -13.06
C VAL A 117 15.61 2.82 -13.86
N PRO A 118 15.22 2.50 -15.12
CA PRO A 118 14.44 3.42 -15.93
C PRO A 118 13.28 4.02 -15.16
N PRO A 119 12.96 5.31 -15.36
CA PRO A 119 11.86 5.95 -14.66
C PRO A 119 10.56 5.20 -14.98
N GLN A 120 9.80 4.93 -13.94
CA GLN A 120 8.46 4.39 -14.14
C GLN A 120 7.64 5.44 -14.88
N GLN A 121 7.06 5.07 -16.02
CA GLN A 121 5.96 5.86 -16.56
C GLN A 121 4.90 5.95 -15.46
N VAL A 122 4.56 7.18 -15.08
CA VAL A 122 3.44 7.41 -14.16
C VAL A 122 2.19 7.05 -14.94
N LEU A 123 1.85 5.77 -14.91
CA LEU A 123 0.53 5.35 -15.39
C LEU A 123 -0.48 6.08 -14.51
N ALA A 124 -1.37 6.79 -15.17
CA ALA A 124 -2.49 7.39 -14.48
C ALA A 124 -3.23 6.32 -13.68
N PRO A 125 -3.69 6.65 -12.47
CA PRO A 125 -4.53 5.77 -11.70
C PRO A 125 -5.73 5.37 -12.55
N ARG A 126 -6.12 4.12 -12.39
CA ARG A 126 -7.31 3.62 -13.06
C ARG A 126 -8.54 4.35 -12.53
N ILE A 127 -9.29 4.97 -13.42
CA ILE A 127 -10.60 5.54 -13.16
C ILE A 127 -11.64 4.49 -13.51
N LEU A 128 -12.59 4.24 -12.63
CA LEU A 128 -13.68 3.32 -12.94
C LEU A 128 -14.63 3.97 -13.97
N SER A 129 -15.02 3.20 -14.97
CA SER A 129 -16.10 3.62 -15.86
C SER A 129 -17.43 3.64 -15.11
N GLU A 130 -18.42 4.38 -15.62
CA GLU A 130 -19.76 4.41 -15.01
C GLU A 130 -20.40 3.00 -14.98
N GLU A 131 -20.13 2.20 -16.00
CA GLU A 131 -20.57 0.82 -16.06
C GLU A 131 -19.93 -0.03 -14.95
N GLN A 132 -18.62 0.09 -14.73
CA GLN A 132 -17.92 -0.62 -13.64
C GLN A 132 -18.44 -0.20 -12.27
N ARG A 133 -18.71 1.10 -12.06
CA ARG A 133 -19.33 1.62 -10.84
C ARG A 133 -20.72 1.03 -10.61
N SER A 134 -21.53 0.98 -11.66
CA SER A 134 -22.88 0.40 -11.60
C SER A 134 -22.83 -1.09 -11.26
N ILE A 135 -22.00 -1.87 -11.95
CA ILE A 135 -21.83 -3.30 -11.69
C ILE A 135 -21.43 -3.55 -10.23
N LEU A 136 -20.40 -2.83 -9.74
CA LEU A 136 -19.94 -3.02 -8.36
C LEU A 136 -21.02 -2.72 -7.32
N ARG A 137 -21.78 -1.65 -7.51
CA ARG A 137 -22.91 -1.30 -6.62
C ARG A 137 -23.98 -2.40 -6.64
N THR A 138 -24.40 -2.81 -7.82
CA THR A 138 -25.43 -3.86 -7.97
C THR A 138 -25.00 -5.17 -7.32
N VAL A 139 -23.75 -5.63 -7.53
CA VAL A 139 -23.26 -6.88 -6.95
C VAL A 139 -23.18 -6.81 -5.42
N VAL A 140 -22.80 -5.65 -4.86
CA VAL A 140 -22.76 -5.46 -3.40
C VAL A 140 -24.16 -5.44 -2.80
N GLU A 141 -25.10 -4.74 -3.42
CA GLU A 141 -26.50 -4.66 -2.99
C GLU A 141 -27.19 -6.03 -3.04
N GLN A 142 -26.95 -6.80 -4.10
CA GLN A 142 -27.53 -8.14 -4.26
C GLN A 142 -26.97 -9.20 -3.31
N ALA A 143 -25.79 -8.95 -2.74
CA ALA A 143 -25.17 -9.87 -1.78
C ALA A 143 -25.87 -9.89 -0.40
N GLU A 144 -26.69 -8.88 -0.09
CA GLU A 144 -27.39 -8.70 1.20
C GLU A 144 -26.48 -8.90 2.43
N ASP A 145 -25.19 -8.54 2.28
CA ASP A 145 -24.15 -8.62 3.32
C ASP A 145 -23.92 -7.23 3.92
N LEU A 146 -24.55 -6.92 5.07
CA LEU A 146 -24.40 -5.62 5.75
C LEU A 146 -22.93 -5.24 6.00
N ARG A 147 -22.08 -6.23 6.33
CA ARG A 147 -20.64 -5.99 6.50
C ARG A 147 -20.00 -5.62 5.17
N GLY A 148 -20.34 -6.34 4.12
CA GLY A 148 -19.86 -6.10 2.77
C GLY A 148 -20.28 -4.74 2.25
N GLU A 149 -21.52 -4.35 2.44
CA GLU A 149 -22.01 -3.03 2.09
C GLU A 149 -21.25 -1.91 2.82
N ALA A 150 -21.00 -2.08 4.12
CA ALA A 150 -20.22 -1.10 4.90
C ALA A 150 -18.76 -1.02 4.44
N LEU A 151 -18.12 -2.16 4.15
CA LEU A 151 -16.76 -2.21 3.61
C LEU A 151 -16.66 -1.49 2.26
N PHE A 152 -17.59 -1.80 1.35
CA PHE A 152 -17.67 -1.14 0.05
C PHE A 152 -17.90 0.36 0.19
N ALA A 153 -18.86 0.74 1.01
CA ALA A 153 -19.22 2.14 1.23
C ALA A 153 -18.05 2.97 1.75
N LEU A 154 -17.26 2.45 2.67
CA LEU A 154 -16.05 3.13 3.16
C LEU A 154 -14.95 3.24 2.10
N GLY A 155 -14.79 2.24 1.24
CA GLY A 155 -13.84 2.31 0.12
C GLY A 155 -14.30 3.28 -0.97
N TYR A 156 -15.57 3.16 -1.40
CA TYR A 156 -16.11 3.83 -2.58
C TYR A 156 -16.62 5.26 -2.30
N TRP A 157 -17.34 5.46 -1.17
CA TRP A 157 -17.95 6.75 -0.84
C TRP A 157 -17.13 7.60 0.14
N ALA A 158 -16.20 6.99 0.89
CA ALA A 158 -15.32 7.70 1.81
C ALA A 158 -13.84 7.60 1.45
N GLY A 159 -13.46 6.86 0.41
CA GLY A 159 -12.08 6.75 -0.05
C GLY A 159 -11.09 6.19 1.00
N CYS A 160 -11.57 5.42 1.97
CA CYS A 160 -10.72 4.83 3.01
C CYS A 160 -9.71 3.83 2.44
N ARG A 161 -8.50 3.78 3.02
CA ARG A 161 -7.55 2.70 2.73
C ARG A 161 -8.04 1.40 3.36
N VAL A 162 -7.66 0.26 2.78
CA VAL A 162 -7.93 -1.05 3.40
C VAL A 162 -7.42 -1.10 4.84
N SER A 163 -6.22 -0.53 5.10
CA SER A 163 -5.66 -0.45 6.45
C SER A 163 -6.46 0.44 7.39
N ASP A 164 -7.02 1.56 6.90
CA ASP A 164 -7.88 2.43 7.71
C ASP A 164 -9.14 1.66 8.17
N ILE A 165 -9.72 0.85 7.27
CA ILE A 165 -10.91 0.04 7.55
C ILE A 165 -10.59 -1.13 8.49
N ALA A 166 -9.51 -1.87 8.19
CA ALA A 166 -9.12 -3.05 8.99
C ALA A 166 -8.78 -2.69 10.45
N HIS A 167 -8.27 -1.48 10.69
CA HIS A 167 -7.88 -1.01 12.02
C HIS A 167 -8.85 0.02 12.60
N LEU A 168 -10.05 0.16 12.02
CA LEU A 168 -11.04 1.10 12.53
C LEU A 168 -11.55 0.63 13.89
N LEU A 169 -11.36 1.47 14.91
CA LEU A 169 -11.81 1.21 16.28
C LEU A 169 -13.23 1.73 16.50
N ARG A 170 -13.94 1.08 17.42
CA ARG A 170 -15.29 1.50 17.82
C ARG A 170 -15.29 2.90 18.43
N GLU A 171 -14.34 3.18 19.30
CA GLU A 171 -14.17 4.50 19.93
C GLU A 171 -13.87 5.62 18.92
N HIS A 172 -13.35 5.27 17.74
CA HIS A 172 -13.05 6.17 16.64
C HIS A 172 -14.18 6.26 15.60
N THR A 173 -15.36 5.70 15.91
CA THR A 173 -16.48 5.60 14.98
C THR A 173 -17.70 6.31 15.55
N HIS A 174 -17.91 7.54 15.10
CA HIS A 174 -19.00 8.40 15.57
C HIS A 174 -20.11 8.46 14.52
N VAL A 175 -20.90 7.38 14.46
CA VAL A 175 -21.92 7.19 13.42
C VAL A 175 -23.29 7.03 14.05
N GLY A 176 -24.18 7.94 13.70
CA GLY A 176 -25.58 7.95 14.13
C GLY A 176 -26.54 7.98 12.93
N ALA A 177 -27.84 8.05 13.21
CA ALA A 177 -28.88 8.01 12.20
C ALA A 177 -28.85 9.21 11.22
N LYS A 178 -28.32 10.37 11.63
CA LYS A 178 -28.31 11.60 10.82
C LYS A 178 -26.93 12.11 10.45
N ILE A 179 -25.94 11.94 11.33
CA ILE A 179 -24.57 12.43 11.16
C ILE A 179 -23.58 11.30 11.37
N GLY A 180 -22.41 11.40 10.79
CA GLY A 180 -21.33 10.44 11.01
C GLY A 180 -19.98 10.96 10.54
N TRP A 181 -18.98 10.67 11.36
CA TRP A 181 -17.58 10.91 11.05
C TRP A 181 -16.71 9.81 11.66
N LEU A 182 -15.51 9.64 11.16
CA LEU A 182 -14.55 8.64 11.59
C LEU A 182 -13.21 9.29 11.89
N HIS A 183 -12.56 8.82 12.94
CA HIS A 183 -11.17 9.10 13.21
C HIS A 183 -10.32 7.96 12.62
N VAL A 184 -9.72 8.18 11.44
CA VAL A 184 -9.04 7.15 10.67
C VAL A 184 -7.55 7.39 10.53
N GLY A 185 -6.80 6.31 10.47
CA GLY A 185 -5.36 6.28 10.26
C GLY A 185 -4.73 5.23 11.16
N HIS A 186 -3.84 4.44 10.61
CA HIS A 186 -3.13 3.40 11.37
C HIS A 186 -1.62 3.53 11.20
N LYS A 187 -1.16 3.87 10.01
CA LYS A 187 0.25 3.83 9.65
C LYS A 187 0.95 5.14 10.00
N GLY A 188 1.84 5.10 11.01
CA GLY A 188 2.72 6.21 11.35
C GLY A 188 2.07 7.33 12.16
N GLY A 189 0.99 7.04 12.93
CA GLY A 189 0.36 8.01 13.85
C GLY A 189 -0.34 9.18 13.16
N LYS A 190 -0.64 9.07 11.88
CA LYS A 190 -1.32 10.11 11.11
C LYS A 190 -2.83 9.88 11.13
N LEU A 191 -3.42 10.17 12.27
CA LEU A 191 -4.86 10.13 12.45
C LEU A 191 -5.47 11.38 11.78
N ARG A 192 -6.67 11.24 11.24
CA ARG A 192 -7.46 12.32 10.66
C ARG A 192 -8.94 12.05 10.81
N ASP A 193 -9.70 13.10 10.90
CA ASP A 193 -11.15 13.04 10.91
C ASP A 193 -11.67 13.12 9.48
N ILE A 194 -12.63 12.26 9.16
CA ILE A 194 -13.35 12.29 7.89
C ILE A 194 -14.85 12.28 8.14
N ASP A 195 -15.54 13.26 7.59
CA ASP A 195 -16.99 13.28 7.58
C ASP A 195 -17.52 12.31 6.52
N LEU A 196 -18.63 11.65 6.84
CA LEU A 196 -19.23 10.65 5.98
C LEU A 196 -20.44 11.21 5.22
N LEU A 197 -20.41 11.09 3.90
CA LEU A 197 -21.61 11.21 3.09
C LEU A 197 -22.66 10.18 3.53
N ASN A 198 -23.93 10.49 3.30
CA ASN A 198 -25.03 9.59 3.66
C ASN A 198 -24.88 8.18 3.07
N GLN A 199 -24.35 8.09 1.84
CA GLN A 199 -24.07 6.84 1.15
C GLN A 199 -22.97 5.98 1.83
N ALA A 200 -22.07 6.60 2.59
CA ALA A 200 -21.08 5.86 3.40
C ALA A 200 -21.59 5.63 4.82
N ARG A 201 -22.26 6.61 5.38
CA ARG A 201 -22.74 6.60 6.76
C ARG A 201 -23.82 5.55 7.00
N ARG A 202 -24.84 5.48 6.12
CA ARG A 202 -25.99 4.60 6.30
C ARG A 202 -25.60 3.11 6.30
N PRO A 203 -24.88 2.57 5.33
CA PRO A 203 -24.45 1.17 5.38
C PRO A 203 -23.60 0.84 6.62
N LEU A 204 -22.73 1.76 7.05
CA LEU A 204 -21.94 1.57 8.26
C LEU A 204 -22.82 1.58 9.51
N PHE A 205 -23.82 2.46 9.59
CA PHE A 205 -24.79 2.50 10.69
C PHE A 205 -25.59 1.19 10.78
N GLU A 206 -26.14 0.71 9.67
CA GLU A 206 -26.91 -0.55 9.61
C GLU A 206 -26.03 -1.74 10.04
N TYR A 207 -24.79 -1.79 9.58
CA TYR A 207 -23.86 -2.83 10.02
C TYR A 207 -23.57 -2.75 11.52
N LEU A 208 -23.41 -1.57 12.09
CA LEU A 208 -23.17 -1.39 13.53
C LEU A 208 -24.37 -1.82 14.37
N GLN A 209 -25.58 -1.65 13.87
CA GLN A 209 -26.82 -2.01 14.58
C GLN A 209 -27.17 -3.50 14.42
N HIS A 210 -27.02 -4.05 13.21
CA HIS A 210 -27.60 -5.34 12.83
C HIS A 210 -26.61 -6.35 12.26
N GLY A 211 -25.35 -5.98 12.03
CA GLY A 211 -24.37 -6.79 11.29
C GLY A 211 -23.76 -7.96 12.04
N GLY A 212 -24.24 -8.32 13.23
CA GLY A 212 -23.81 -9.53 13.96
C GLY A 212 -22.32 -9.57 14.33
N ARG A 213 -21.68 -8.42 14.50
CA ARG A 213 -20.26 -8.33 14.91
C ARG A 213 -20.05 -8.81 16.35
N ASP A 214 -18.86 -9.23 16.69
CA ASP A 214 -18.46 -9.55 18.06
C ASP A 214 -18.56 -8.29 18.95
N PRO A 215 -19.44 -8.28 19.98
CA PRO A 215 -19.64 -7.14 20.84
C PRO A 215 -18.42 -6.81 21.71
N GLU A 216 -17.58 -7.79 22.02
CA GLU A 216 -16.35 -7.63 22.82
C GLU A 216 -15.18 -7.07 22.03
N SER A 217 -15.25 -7.11 20.70
CA SER A 217 -14.17 -6.57 19.86
C SER A 217 -14.11 -5.06 19.95
N ILE A 218 -12.89 -4.53 20.10
CA ILE A 218 -12.59 -3.10 19.99
C ILE A 218 -12.66 -2.61 18.53
N TYR A 219 -12.56 -3.53 17.57
CA TYR A 219 -12.61 -3.21 16.14
C TYR A 219 -14.04 -3.15 15.63
N VAL A 220 -14.29 -2.27 14.67
CA VAL A 220 -15.58 -2.18 13.98
C VAL A 220 -15.84 -3.42 13.15
N PHE A 221 -14.86 -3.84 12.35
CA PHE A 221 -14.99 -5.00 11.48
C PHE A 221 -14.32 -6.23 12.07
N THR A 222 -15.12 -7.26 12.28
CA THR A 222 -14.69 -8.53 12.83
C THR A 222 -14.77 -9.64 11.79
N SER A 223 -14.03 -10.73 11.99
CA SER A 223 -14.11 -11.94 11.20
C SER A 223 -14.69 -13.09 12.04
N GLN A 224 -15.15 -14.15 11.39
CA GLN A 224 -15.65 -15.34 12.11
C GLN A 224 -14.57 -16.03 12.96
N ARG A 225 -13.30 -15.81 12.69
CA ARG A 225 -12.17 -16.51 13.33
C ARG A 225 -11.36 -15.61 14.28
N ASN A 226 -11.50 -14.30 14.15
CA ASN A 226 -10.68 -13.32 14.88
C ASN A 226 -11.53 -12.09 15.24
N GLN A 227 -11.17 -11.45 16.33
CA GLN A 227 -11.78 -10.18 16.76
C GLN A 227 -11.58 -9.03 15.75
N GLN A 228 -10.65 -9.16 14.82
CA GLN A 228 -10.34 -8.16 13.79
C GLN A 228 -10.43 -8.76 12.40
N LEU A 229 -11.08 -8.07 11.47
CA LEU A 229 -11.01 -8.36 10.04
C LEU A 229 -9.71 -7.77 9.48
N THR A 230 -8.80 -8.62 8.99
CA THR A 230 -7.50 -8.18 8.49
C THR A 230 -7.59 -7.51 7.10
N GLU A 231 -6.54 -6.77 6.70
CA GLU A 231 -6.42 -6.23 5.33
C GLU A 231 -6.56 -7.34 4.27
N ALA A 232 -5.92 -8.50 4.50
CA ALA A 232 -6.04 -9.67 3.63
C ALA A 232 -7.48 -10.20 3.56
N GLY A 233 -8.20 -10.18 4.68
CA GLY A 233 -9.61 -10.55 4.75
C GLY A 233 -10.50 -9.64 3.91
N ILE A 234 -10.26 -8.32 3.95
CA ILE A 234 -10.99 -7.34 3.12
C ILE A 234 -10.70 -7.57 1.62
N HIS A 235 -9.44 -7.79 1.26
CA HIS A 235 -9.08 -8.12 -0.13
C HIS A 235 -9.71 -9.43 -0.60
N HIS A 236 -9.76 -10.44 0.26
CA HIS A 236 -10.41 -11.72 -0.03
C HIS A 236 -11.92 -11.53 -0.21
N TRP A 237 -12.58 -10.81 0.71
CA TRP A 237 -13.99 -10.46 0.59
C TRP A 237 -14.29 -9.76 -0.74
N PHE A 238 -13.53 -8.71 -1.09
CA PHE A 238 -13.75 -7.95 -2.33
C PHE A 238 -13.59 -8.82 -3.58
N ARG A 239 -12.63 -9.75 -3.58
CA ARG A 239 -12.46 -10.70 -4.67
C ARG A 239 -13.63 -11.68 -4.75
N SER A 240 -14.11 -12.19 -3.62
CA SER A 240 -15.24 -13.13 -3.54
C SER A 240 -16.54 -12.46 -3.99
N MET A 241 -16.79 -11.23 -3.52
CA MET A 241 -17.94 -10.43 -3.90
C MET A 241 -18.01 -10.23 -5.42
N ARG A 242 -16.91 -9.79 -6.05
CA ARG A 242 -16.87 -9.59 -7.50
C ARG A 242 -17.17 -10.87 -8.31
N ARG A 243 -16.83 -12.06 -7.78
CA ARG A 243 -17.12 -13.34 -8.43
C ARG A 243 -18.61 -13.69 -8.47
N GLN A 244 -19.45 -12.96 -7.74
CA GLN A 244 -20.92 -13.11 -7.80
C GLN A 244 -21.53 -12.41 -9.02
N ALA A 245 -20.76 -11.58 -9.72
CA ALA A 245 -21.17 -10.94 -10.96
C ALA A 245 -21.43 -11.98 -12.07
N THR A 246 -22.31 -11.65 -12.99
CA THR A 246 -22.50 -12.45 -14.22
C THR A 246 -21.20 -12.52 -15.03
N LYS A 247 -21.08 -13.46 -15.97
CA LYS A 247 -19.88 -13.61 -16.80
C LYS A 247 -19.49 -12.28 -17.49
N ASP A 248 -20.46 -11.63 -18.12
CA ASP A 248 -20.22 -10.37 -18.86
C ASP A 248 -19.83 -9.22 -17.93
N GLN A 249 -20.44 -9.17 -16.75
CA GLN A 249 -20.07 -8.20 -15.72
C GLN A 249 -18.67 -8.48 -15.13
N TRP A 250 -18.36 -9.76 -14.91
CA TRP A 250 -17.06 -10.18 -14.40
C TRP A 250 -15.90 -9.74 -15.29
N GLU A 251 -16.02 -9.92 -16.62
CA GLU A 251 -14.99 -9.51 -17.58
C GLU A 251 -14.62 -8.01 -17.44
N LYS A 252 -15.58 -7.18 -17.03
CA LYS A 252 -15.39 -5.73 -16.84
C LYS A 252 -14.74 -5.35 -15.51
N ILE A 253 -14.90 -6.18 -14.46
CA ILE A 253 -14.46 -5.86 -13.09
C ILE A 253 -13.41 -6.84 -12.53
N ALA A 254 -13.04 -7.87 -13.28
CA ALA A 254 -12.18 -8.97 -12.80
C ALA A 254 -10.82 -8.53 -12.26
N ASP A 255 -10.23 -7.51 -12.86
CA ASP A 255 -8.90 -6.99 -12.54
C ASP A 255 -8.92 -5.82 -11.55
N LEU A 256 -10.11 -5.37 -11.10
CA LEU A 256 -10.23 -4.30 -10.12
C LEU A 256 -9.75 -4.77 -8.74
N SER A 257 -9.09 -3.88 -8.04
CA SER A 257 -8.69 -4.05 -6.64
C SER A 257 -9.55 -3.16 -5.73
N PHE A 258 -9.55 -3.45 -4.43
CA PHE A 258 -10.21 -2.56 -3.46
C PHE A 258 -9.61 -1.14 -3.47
N HIS A 259 -8.34 -1.01 -3.82
CA HIS A 259 -7.66 0.29 -3.87
C HIS A 259 -8.18 1.18 -5.02
N ASP A 260 -8.72 0.57 -6.09
CA ASP A 260 -9.30 1.31 -7.22
C ASP A 260 -10.55 2.08 -6.81
N LEU A 261 -11.29 1.62 -5.77
CA LEU A 261 -12.42 2.37 -5.20
C LEU A 261 -11.97 3.74 -4.65
N ARG A 262 -10.82 3.75 -3.97
CA ARG A 262 -10.25 4.99 -3.42
C ARG A 262 -9.68 5.88 -4.52
N HIS A 263 -9.08 5.32 -5.57
CA HIS A 263 -8.65 6.09 -6.73
C HIS A 263 -9.83 6.77 -7.41
N ASP A 264 -10.90 6.01 -7.61
CA ASP A 264 -12.14 6.52 -8.18
C ASP A 264 -12.79 7.62 -7.31
N PHE A 265 -12.79 7.45 -5.99
CA PHE A 265 -13.23 8.50 -5.07
C PHE A 265 -12.45 9.79 -5.26
N ALA A 266 -11.11 9.71 -5.32
CA ALA A 266 -10.26 10.89 -5.53
C ALA A 266 -10.59 11.60 -6.85
N HIS A 267 -10.84 10.83 -7.91
CA HIS A 267 -11.23 11.37 -9.20
C HIS A 267 -12.59 12.06 -9.14
N ARG A 268 -13.61 11.40 -8.59
CA ARG A 268 -14.96 11.98 -8.42
C ARG A 268 -14.95 13.24 -7.53
N ALA A 269 -14.13 13.27 -6.48
CA ALA A 269 -13.95 14.46 -5.67
C ALA A 269 -13.38 15.64 -6.48
N ARG A 270 -12.40 15.35 -7.37
CA ARG A 270 -11.87 16.37 -8.30
C ARG A 270 -12.92 16.86 -9.31
N GLU A 271 -13.73 15.95 -9.83
CA GLU A 271 -14.84 16.30 -10.72
C GLU A 271 -15.91 17.16 -9.99
N ALA A 272 -16.13 16.88 -8.72
CA ALA A 272 -17.00 17.69 -7.85
C ALA A 272 -16.40 19.05 -7.45
N GLY A 273 -15.19 19.39 -7.93
CA GLY A 273 -14.56 20.69 -7.74
C GLY A 273 -13.56 20.77 -6.59
N TRP A 274 -13.30 19.69 -5.86
CA TRP A 274 -12.30 19.73 -4.78
C TRP A 274 -10.92 20.09 -5.31
N THR A 275 -10.15 20.84 -4.56
CA THR A 275 -8.74 21.12 -4.85
C THR A 275 -7.88 19.88 -4.60
N LEU A 276 -6.64 19.88 -5.10
CA LEU A 276 -5.69 18.80 -4.80
C LEU A 276 -5.34 18.73 -3.32
N GLU A 277 -5.30 19.87 -2.66
CA GLU A 277 -5.04 20.02 -1.24
C GLU A 277 -6.18 19.40 -0.40
N GLU A 278 -7.44 19.69 -0.77
CA GLU A 278 -8.62 19.13 -0.11
C GLU A 278 -8.66 17.61 -0.27
N VAL A 279 -8.42 17.09 -1.48
CA VAL A 279 -8.32 15.64 -1.72
C VAL A 279 -7.16 15.05 -0.92
N ALA A 280 -5.98 15.70 -0.90
CA ALA A 280 -4.82 15.23 -0.15
C ALA A 280 -5.12 15.19 1.36
N TYR A 281 -5.73 16.23 1.89
CA TYR A 281 -6.14 16.32 3.29
C TYR A 281 -7.10 15.19 3.66
N TYR A 282 -8.24 15.10 2.96
CA TYR A 282 -9.27 14.11 3.23
C TYR A 282 -8.75 12.66 3.12
N LEU A 283 -7.98 12.38 2.09
CA LEU A 283 -7.38 11.06 1.90
C LEU A 283 -6.18 10.79 2.82
N GLY A 284 -5.67 11.78 3.54
CA GLY A 284 -4.48 11.64 4.39
C GLY A 284 -3.21 11.36 3.58
N HIS A 285 -3.04 12.07 2.47
CA HIS A 285 -1.78 12.16 1.74
C HIS A 285 -0.95 13.29 2.33
N VAL A 286 -0.17 12.99 3.35
CA VAL A 286 0.65 13.99 4.04
C VAL A 286 2.13 13.63 3.98
N THR A 287 2.96 14.66 3.92
CA THR A 287 4.42 14.55 4.03
C THR A 287 4.83 14.13 5.45
N LYS A 288 6.12 13.87 5.65
CA LYS A 288 6.65 13.64 7.02
C LYS A 288 6.43 14.84 7.94
N LYS A 289 6.31 16.04 7.39
CA LYS A 289 6.06 17.29 8.13
C LYS A 289 4.56 17.57 8.39
N GLY A 290 3.65 16.68 7.97
CA GLY A 290 2.20 16.85 8.16
C GLY A 290 1.52 17.72 7.10
N THR A 291 2.24 18.33 6.16
CA THR A 291 1.66 19.10 5.06
C THR A 291 1.07 18.20 3.98
N PRO A 292 0.07 18.64 3.19
CA PRO A 292 -0.48 17.87 2.08
C PRO A 292 0.60 17.41 1.10
N ALA A 293 0.63 16.11 0.78
CA ALA A 293 1.56 15.54 -0.18
C ALA A 293 0.98 15.58 -1.60
N ILE A 294 0.99 16.76 -2.21
CA ILE A 294 0.39 17.04 -3.52
C ILE A 294 0.91 16.07 -4.60
N GLN A 295 2.21 15.79 -4.65
CA GLN A 295 2.78 14.84 -5.61
C GLN A 295 2.19 13.43 -5.50
N THR A 296 1.81 13.01 -4.29
CA THR A 296 1.11 11.74 -4.09
C THR A 296 -0.30 11.83 -4.64
N THR A 297 -0.98 12.95 -4.43
CA THR A 297 -2.37 13.19 -4.85
C THR A 297 -2.49 13.36 -6.36
N VAL A 298 -1.53 14.02 -7.00
CA VAL A 298 -1.47 14.15 -8.47
C VAL A 298 -1.50 12.80 -9.18
N ARG A 299 -0.93 11.76 -8.57
CA ARG A 299 -1.01 10.40 -9.12
C ARG A 299 -2.44 9.85 -9.19
N TYR A 300 -3.38 10.42 -8.44
CA TYR A 300 -4.78 10.01 -8.38
C TYR A 300 -5.70 10.89 -9.24
N THR A 301 -5.15 11.88 -9.94
CA THR A 301 -5.97 12.84 -10.68
C THR A 301 -5.36 13.09 -12.05
N GLN A 302 -6.05 12.66 -13.10
CA GLN A 302 -5.77 13.12 -14.46
C GLN A 302 -6.58 14.38 -14.74
N VAL A 303 -5.94 15.37 -15.33
CA VAL A 303 -6.62 16.54 -15.88
C VAL A 303 -6.84 16.27 -17.37
N SER A 304 -8.09 16.21 -17.80
CA SER A 304 -8.38 16.07 -19.22
C SER A 304 -8.27 17.42 -19.95
N ARG A 305 -8.02 17.37 -21.25
CA ARG A 305 -8.02 18.55 -22.10
C ARG A 305 -9.37 19.28 -22.07
N GLU A 306 -10.46 18.50 -22.00
CA GLU A 306 -11.83 19.00 -21.95
C GLU A 306 -12.07 19.80 -20.67
N GLN A 307 -11.62 19.31 -19.52
CA GLN A 307 -11.72 20.02 -18.24
C GLN A 307 -10.94 21.35 -18.29
N VAL A 308 -9.76 21.37 -18.89
CA VAL A 308 -9.00 22.62 -19.06
C VAL A 308 -9.75 23.59 -19.97
N LYS A 309 -10.32 23.09 -21.09
CA LYS A 309 -11.08 23.90 -22.04
C LYS A 309 -12.32 24.52 -21.39
N GLU A 310 -13.06 23.78 -20.56
CA GLU A 310 -14.21 24.32 -19.83
C GLU A 310 -13.79 25.40 -18.81
N LYS A 311 -12.68 25.20 -18.12
CA LYS A 311 -12.16 26.20 -17.17
C LYS A 311 -11.63 27.45 -17.87
N LEU A 312 -11.04 27.32 -19.06
CA LEU A 312 -10.62 28.47 -19.87
C LEU A 312 -11.78 29.41 -20.21
N LYS A 313 -12.98 28.88 -20.49
CA LYS A 313 -14.18 29.66 -20.75
C LYS A 313 -14.64 30.53 -19.56
N ARG A 314 -14.19 30.17 -18.35
CA ARG A 314 -14.54 30.84 -17.10
C ARG A 314 -13.56 31.93 -16.67
N ILE A 315 -12.43 32.05 -17.35
CA ILE A 315 -11.48 33.16 -17.13
C ILE A 315 -12.13 34.42 -17.63
N LYS A 316 -12.41 35.33 -16.72
CA LYS A 316 -12.89 36.68 -17.03
C LYS A 316 -11.66 37.56 -17.29
N GLY A 317 -11.68 38.32 -18.40
CA GLY A 317 -10.72 39.38 -18.69
C GLY A 317 -11.00 40.64 -17.87
#